data_b992913cf063a11f33c9b5751d29235b
#
_entry.id   b992913cf063a11f33c9b5751d29235b
#
_cell.length_a   1.000
_cell.length_b   1.000
_cell.length_c   1.000
_cell.angle_alpha   90.00
_cell.angle_beta   90.00
_cell.angle_gamma   90.00
#
_symmetry.space_group_name_H-M   'P 1'
#
loop_
_entity.id
_entity.type
_entity.pdbx_description
1 polymer ?
#
loop_
_entity_poly.entity_id
_entity_poly.type
_entity_poly.pdbx_seq_one_letter_code
_entity_poly.pdbx_strand_id
1 'polypeptide(L)'
;MQGANLRCYSIESVASQKEVPGRKLKKAGNDIPTKSGTKSQIMMRLEKMVEESDIMHGTIRSVDFDEGVFGFAHSEIIAKEDMQQLFEHEELGIAVIHTYIWYMYVTLMRGTELCNRFNFIAASRINTTFITKNPTSVKNELVDRFMAAGDNTTPSFYFLPFNSGNGGHWVLVAMDLSRLMVYYLDSLSGDWSKYPSMKKTVDA
;
A
#
# COMPACT_ATOMS: atom_id res chain seq x y z
N MET A 1 -16.44 10.52 1.30
CA MET A 1 -15.51 9.48 0.78
C MET A 1 -15.44 9.66 -0.73
N GLN A 2 -14.36 10.24 -1.22
CA GLN A 2 -14.11 10.31 -2.67
C GLN A 2 -13.63 8.93 -3.10
N GLY A 3 -14.29 8.34 -4.10
CA GLY A 3 -13.96 7.02 -4.61
C GLY A 3 -12.56 6.99 -5.20
N ALA A 4 -11.75 6.03 -4.80
CA ALA A 4 -10.46 5.77 -5.41
C ALA A 4 -10.64 5.47 -6.91
N ASN A 5 -9.84 6.10 -7.76
CA ASN A 5 -9.82 5.80 -9.19
C ASN A 5 -9.18 4.42 -9.40
N LEU A 6 -9.99 3.44 -9.73
CA LEU A 6 -9.54 2.09 -10.10
C LEU A 6 -9.16 2.08 -11.58
N ARG A 7 -7.91 1.81 -11.90
CA ARG A 7 -7.46 1.57 -13.27
C ARG A 7 -6.86 0.17 -13.39
N CYS A 8 -7.24 -0.51 -14.43
CA CYS A 8 -6.85 -1.89 -14.70
C CYS A 8 -5.89 -1.94 -15.89
N TYR A 9 -4.79 -2.67 -15.74
CA TYR A 9 -3.80 -2.88 -16.79
C TYR A 9 -3.51 -4.38 -16.92
N SER A 10 -3.49 -4.92 -18.15
CA SER A 10 -3.08 -6.29 -18.40
C SER A 10 -1.57 -6.39 -18.48
N ILE A 11 -1.00 -7.42 -17.91
CA ILE A 11 0.45 -7.69 -17.95
C ILE A 11 0.91 -8.02 -19.38
N GLU A 12 0.00 -8.53 -20.23
CA GLU A 12 0.35 -8.97 -21.61
C GLU A 12 0.13 -7.90 -22.70
N SER A 13 -0.50 -6.78 -22.44
CA SER A 13 -0.91 -5.87 -23.51
C SER A 13 0.01 -4.69 -23.73
N VAL A 14 1.04 -4.87 -24.49
CA VAL A 14 1.69 -3.80 -25.28
C VAL A 14 1.04 -3.62 -26.66
N ALA A 15 0.00 -4.36 -27.00
CA ALA A 15 -0.67 -4.29 -28.30
C ALA A 15 -2.16 -3.96 -28.14
N SER A 16 -2.54 -2.79 -28.64
CA SER A 16 -3.89 -2.38 -29.00
C SER A 16 -4.83 -1.95 -27.86
N GLN A 17 -4.77 -0.66 -27.57
CA GLN A 17 -5.88 0.06 -26.93
C GLN A 17 -7.02 0.23 -27.95
N LYS A 18 -8.14 -0.49 -27.75
CA LYS A 18 -9.43 -0.09 -28.32
C LYS A 18 -10.13 0.80 -27.28
N GLU A 19 -10.29 2.06 -27.64
CA GLU A 19 -11.06 3.02 -26.82
C GLU A 19 -12.51 2.56 -26.68
N VAL A 20 -12.94 2.39 -25.42
CA VAL A 20 -14.35 2.28 -25.08
C VAL A 20 -14.87 3.72 -24.87
N PRO A 21 -16.01 4.12 -25.46
CA PRO A 21 -16.52 5.49 -25.33
C PRO A 21 -16.86 5.81 -23.87
N GLY A 22 -16.02 6.60 -23.24
CA GLY A 22 -16.17 7.00 -21.84
C GLY A 22 -17.24 8.09 -21.69
N ARG A 23 -18.17 7.87 -20.79
CA ARG A 23 -19.04 8.92 -20.23
C ARG A 23 -18.15 10.03 -19.67
N LYS A 24 -18.29 11.25 -20.20
CA LYS A 24 -17.61 12.44 -19.68
C LYS A 24 -18.07 12.70 -18.24
N LEU A 25 -17.23 12.35 -17.28
CA LEU A 25 -17.34 12.84 -15.90
C LEU A 25 -16.86 14.28 -15.86
N LYS A 26 -17.69 15.16 -15.30
CA LYS A 26 -17.33 16.57 -15.08
C LYS A 26 -16.05 16.66 -14.24
N LYS A 27 -15.08 17.48 -14.67
CA LYS A 27 -13.89 17.83 -13.90
C LYS A 27 -14.32 18.31 -12.51
N ALA A 28 -14.01 17.52 -11.48
CA ALA A 28 -13.96 18.03 -10.12
C ALA A 28 -12.71 18.89 -10.00
N GLY A 29 -12.87 20.11 -9.48
CA GLY A 29 -11.79 21.08 -9.37
C GLY A 29 -10.64 20.58 -8.48
N ASN A 30 -9.46 21.09 -8.75
CA ASN A 30 -8.22 20.86 -8.01
C ASN A 30 -8.23 21.57 -6.63
N ASP A 31 -9.14 21.19 -5.76
CA ASP A 31 -9.08 21.64 -4.37
C ASP A 31 -8.49 20.54 -3.52
N ILE A 32 -7.15 20.54 -3.41
CA ILE A 32 -6.47 19.92 -2.28
C ILE A 32 -6.95 20.69 -1.06
N PRO A 33 -7.54 20.04 -0.04
CA PRO A 33 -7.93 20.76 1.18
C PRO A 33 -6.67 21.34 1.81
N THR A 34 -6.54 22.65 1.70
CA THR A 34 -5.57 23.40 2.49
C THR A 34 -5.88 23.20 3.97
N LYS A 35 -4.86 23.10 4.80
CA LYS A 35 -4.74 22.80 6.25
C LYS A 35 -5.79 23.40 7.23
N SER A 36 -6.99 23.70 6.84
CA SER A 36 -8.04 24.38 7.65
C SER A 36 -9.30 23.52 7.86
N GLY A 37 -9.20 22.19 7.77
CA GLY A 37 -10.31 21.31 8.13
C GLY A 37 -10.31 21.03 9.64
N THR A 38 -11.44 21.25 10.30
CA THR A 38 -11.65 20.85 11.71
C THR A 38 -11.40 19.35 11.82
N LYS A 39 -10.44 18.94 12.69
CA LYS A 39 -10.16 17.51 12.94
C LYS A 39 -11.45 16.79 13.30
N SER A 40 -11.67 15.59 12.76
CA SER A 40 -12.84 14.78 13.12
C SER A 40 -12.81 14.42 14.61
N GLN A 41 -13.98 14.21 15.23
CA GLN A 41 -14.05 13.79 16.64
C GLN A 41 -13.29 12.49 16.91
N ILE A 42 -13.24 11.58 15.92
CA ILE A 42 -12.49 10.33 16.02
C ILE A 42 -10.99 10.64 16.07
N MET A 43 -10.50 11.53 15.20
CA MET A 43 -9.09 11.93 15.19
C MET A 43 -8.67 12.62 16.47
N MET A 44 -9.51 13.51 17.03
CA MET A 44 -9.24 14.16 18.32
C MET A 44 -9.19 13.17 19.49
N ARG A 45 -10.05 12.14 19.48
CA ARG A 45 -10.01 11.08 20.49
C ARG A 45 -8.75 10.23 20.38
N LEU A 46 -8.37 9.87 19.16
CA LEU A 46 -7.15 9.10 18.89
C LEU A 46 -5.92 9.90 19.35
N GLU A 47 -5.83 11.17 18.98
CA GLU A 47 -4.76 12.07 19.38
C GLU A 47 -4.63 12.11 20.91
N LYS A 48 -5.74 12.32 21.62
CA LYS A 48 -5.75 12.33 23.10
C LYS A 48 -5.29 10.99 23.68
N MET A 49 -5.75 9.86 23.15
CA MET A 49 -5.30 8.54 23.60
C MET A 49 -3.80 8.35 23.42
N VAL A 50 -3.26 8.84 22.31
CA VAL A 50 -1.83 8.73 22.01
C VAL A 50 -1.02 9.70 22.88
N GLU A 51 -1.50 10.94 23.09
CA GLU A 51 -0.87 11.90 23.99
C GLU A 51 -0.74 11.38 25.44
N GLU A 52 -1.74 10.60 25.88
CA GLU A 52 -1.74 9.95 27.20
C GLU A 52 -0.90 8.67 27.24
N SER A 53 -0.38 8.21 26.08
CA SER A 53 0.39 6.97 25.98
C SER A 53 1.89 7.17 26.24
N ASP A 54 2.55 6.11 26.67
CA ASP A 54 4.01 6.07 26.90
C ASP A 54 4.81 6.42 25.64
N ILE A 55 4.25 6.19 24.44
CA ILE A 55 4.92 6.50 23.17
C ILE A 55 5.23 7.99 23.07
N MET A 56 4.29 8.86 23.47
CA MET A 56 4.50 10.31 23.46
C MET A 56 5.52 10.78 24.50
N HIS A 57 5.78 9.96 25.50
CA HIS A 57 6.83 10.20 26.50
C HIS A 57 8.19 9.60 26.12
N GLY A 58 8.37 9.21 24.84
CA GLY A 58 9.63 8.70 24.29
C GLY A 58 9.81 7.20 24.41
N THR A 59 8.78 6.46 24.81
CA THR A 59 8.82 4.99 24.78
C THR A 59 8.69 4.51 23.36
N ILE A 60 9.63 3.68 22.91
CA ILE A 60 9.61 3.00 21.63
C ILE A 60 8.80 1.71 21.79
N ARG A 61 7.88 1.44 20.87
CA ARG A 61 7.12 0.19 20.81
C ARG A 61 7.58 -0.64 19.63
N SER A 62 7.80 -1.93 19.88
CA SER A 62 8.04 -2.91 18.82
C SER A 62 6.74 -3.65 18.52
N VAL A 63 6.44 -3.80 17.25
CA VAL A 63 5.35 -4.65 16.75
C VAL A 63 5.98 -5.81 16.00
N ASP A 64 5.77 -7.01 16.49
CA ASP A 64 6.30 -8.22 15.88
C ASP A 64 5.29 -8.79 14.89
N PHE A 65 5.74 -8.98 13.66
CA PHE A 65 4.98 -9.56 12.57
C PHE A 65 5.40 -11.01 12.38
N ASP A 66 4.43 -11.92 12.41
CA ASP A 66 4.68 -13.28 11.97
C ASP A 66 4.74 -13.41 10.43
N GLU A 67 5.18 -14.56 9.95
CA GLU A 67 5.33 -14.83 8.52
C GLU A 67 4.02 -14.71 7.74
N GLY A 68 2.86 -14.87 8.40
CA GLY A 68 1.56 -14.85 7.75
C GLY A 68 1.22 -13.51 7.11
N VAL A 69 1.78 -12.40 7.60
CA VAL A 69 1.45 -11.06 7.11
C VAL A 69 2.16 -10.76 5.79
N PHE A 70 3.48 -10.86 5.78
CA PHE A 70 4.32 -10.48 4.62
C PHE A 70 5.15 -11.64 4.06
N GLY A 71 5.02 -12.86 4.59
CA GLY A 71 5.78 -14.04 4.21
C GLY A 71 7.14 -14.15 4.86
N PHE A 72 7.47 -13.28 5.80
CA PHE A 72 8.66 -13.36 6.63
C PHE A 72 8.39 -12.69 7.98
N ALA A 73 8.99 -13.24 9.02
CA ALA A 73 8.93 -12.64 10.36
C ALA A 73 9.86 -11.43 10.44
N HIS A 74 9.39 -10.32 11.00
CA HIS A 74 10.18 -9.13 11.28
C HIS A 74 9.51 -8.29 12.35
N SER A 75 10.19 -7.25 12.81
CA SER A 75 9.66 -6.29 13.78
C SER A 75 9.73 -4.88 13.22
N GLU A 76 8.67 -4.11 13.44
CA GLU A 76 8.64 -2.68 13.16
C GLU A 76 8.71 -1.90 14.48
N ILE A 77 9.39 -0.80 14.44
CA ILE A 77 9.50 0.12 15.57
C ILE A 77 8.55 1.28 15.33
N ILE A 78 7.66 1.51 16.30
CA ILE A 78 6.76 2.67 16.32
C ILE A 78 7.26 3.65 17.38
N ALA A 79 7.59 4.84 16.95
CA ALA A 79 8.07 5.92 17.77
C ALA A 79 7.06 7.10 17.80
N LYS A 80 7.36 8.09 18.60
CA LYS A 80 6.54 9.31 18.71
C LYS A 80 6.37 10.00 17.37
N GLU A 81 7.43 10.07 16.58
CA GLU A 81 7.45 10.73 15.28
C GLU A 81 6.46 10.09 14.30
N ASP A 82 6.32 8.77 14.33
CA ASP A 82 5.36 8.05 13.49
C ASP A 82 3.93 8.43 13.84
N MET A 83 3.64 8.60 15.12
CA MET A 83 2.32 9.00 15.57
C MET A 83 2.03 10.48 15.26
N GLN A 84 3.03 11.35 15.35
CA GLN A 84 2.90 12.75 14.98
C GLN A 84 2.55 12.92 13.50
N GLN A 85 3.22 12.18 12.60
CA GLN A 85 2.91 12.18 11.16
C GLN A 85 1.43 11.88 10.90
N LEU A 86 0.85 10.92 11.63
CA LEU A 86 -0.56 10.57 11.49
C LEU A 86 -1.50 11.73 11.86
N PHE A 87 -1.19 12.49 12.93
CA PHE A 87 -2.03 13.57 13.41
C PHE A 87 -1.84 14.88 12.65
N GLU A 88 -0.65 15.11 12.13
CA GLU A 88 -0.32 16.30 11.36
C GLU A 88 -0.67 16.18 9.88
N HIS A 89 -1.26 15.04 9.48
CA HIS A 89 -1.57 14.73 8.09
C HIS A 89 -0.35 14.82 7.17
N GLU A 90 0.79 14.42 7.68
CA GLU A 90 2.02 14.33 6.93
C GLU A 90 2.13 13.00 6.18
N GLU A 91 3.26 12.79 5.52
CA GLU A 91 3.56 11.51 4.87
C GLU A 91 3.69 10.40 5.92
N LEU A 92 2.85 9.36 5.81
CA LEU A 92 2.93 8.22 6.71
C LEU A 92 4.20 7.40 6.45
N GLY A 93 4.94 7.10 7.52
CA GLY A 93 6.08 6.20 7.48
C GLY A 93 5.67 4.75 7.18
N ILE A 94 6.65 3.96 6.71
CA ILE A 94 6.47 2.53 6.40
C ILE A 94 5.98 1.76 7.63
N ALA A 95 6.51 2.05 8.81
CA ALA A 95 6.14 1.38 10.05
C ALA A 95 4.65 1.54 10.38
N VAL A 96 4.08 2.72 10.16
CA VAL A 96 2.63 2.97 10.34
C VAL A 96 1.80 2.16 9.35
N ILE A 97 2.20 2.14 8.07
CA ILE A 97 1.51 1.38 7.03
C ILE A 97 1.56 -0.13 7.33
N HIS A 98 2.73 -0.65 7.69
CA HIS A 98 2.90 -2.07 8.04
C HIS A 98 2.07 -2.44 9.27
N THR A 99 2.10 -1.63 10.32
CA THR A 99 1.31 -1.87 11.54
C THR A 99 -0.19 -1.86 11.25
N TYR A 100 -0.67 -0.98 10.37
CA TYR A 100 -2.06 -0.98 9.96
C TYR A 100 -2.44 -2.25 9.18
N ILE A 101 -1.57 -2.73 8.27
CA ILE A 101 -1.77 -3.99 7.54
C ILE A 101 -1.78 -5.17 8.51
N TRP A 102 -0.85 -5.22 9.46
CA TRP A 102 -0.82 -6.24 10.51
C TRP A 102 -2.12 -6.26 11.31
N TYR A 103 -2.59 -5.10 11.75
CA TYR A 103 -3.86 -4.98 12.46
C TYR A 103 -5.03 -5.54 11.63
N MET A 104 -5.13 -5.16 10.36
CA MET A 104 -6.17 -5.72 9.46
C MET A 104 -6.04 -7.24 9.32
N TYR A 105 -4.84 -7.73 9.12
CA TYR A 105 -4.58 -9.16 8.98
C TYR A 105 -5.02 -9.92 10.24
N VAL A 106 -4.56 -9.50 11.41
CA VAL A 106 -4.83 -10.20 12.69
C VAL A 106 -6.31 -10.14 13.07
N THR A 107 -6.97 -9.00 12.84
CA THR A 107 -8.34 -8.77 13.30
C THR A 107 -9.41 -9.21 12.30
N LEU A 108 -9.12 -9.16 11.00
CA LEU A 108 -10.15 -9.39 9.96
C LEU A 108 -9.87 -10.61 9.08
N MET A 109 -8.62 -11.03 8.94
CA MET A 109 -8.24 -12.05 7.96
C MET A 109 -7.83 -13.36 8.60
N ARG A 110 -7.03 -13.33 9.68
CA ARG A 110 -6.49 -14.53 10.31
C ARG A 110 -7.61 -15.50 10.70
N GLY A 111 -7.47 -16.76 10.26
CA GLY A 111 -8.46 -17.80 10.49
C GLY A 111 -9.71 -17.72 9.63
N THR A 112 -9.74 -16.88 8.62
CA THR A 112 -10.81 -16.77 7.63
C THR A 112 -10.32 -17.13 6.23
N GLU A 113 -11.22 -17.35 5.29
CA GLU A 113 -10.91 -17.58 3.87
C GLU A 113 -10.19 -16.38 3.20
N LEU A 114 -10.19 -15.20 3.85
CA LEU A 114 -9.49 -14.04 3.32
C LEU A 114 -7.97 -14.24 3.26
N CYS A 115 -7.39 -14.98 4.22
CA CYS A 115 -5.97 -15.32 4.20
C CYS A 115 -5.56 -16.13 2.95
N ASN A 116 -6.48 -16.94 2.43
CA ASN A 116 -6.24 -17.78 1.26
C ASN A 116 -6.39 -17.01 -0.05
N ARG A 117 -7.04 -15.84 -0.01
CA ARG A 117 -7.35 -15.04 -1.20
C ARG A 117 -6.48 -13.80 -1.35
N PHE A 118 -6.07 -13.21 -0.25
CA PHE A 118 -5.38 -11.93 -0.21
C PHE A 118 -4.08 -12.05 0.56
N ASN A 119 -3.03 -11.48 0.00
CA ASN A 119 -1.73 -11.42 0.63
C ASN A 119 -1.14 -10.01 0.51
N PHE A 120 -0.18 -9.69 1.35
CA PHE A 120 0.48 -8.39 1.34
C PHE A 120 1.96 -8.54 1.02
N ILE A 121 2.49 -7.56 0.32
CA ILE A 121 3.92 -7.41 0.07
C ILE A 121 4.42 -6.22 0.88
N ALA A 122 5.49 -6.43 1.62
CA ALA A 122 6.05 -5.39 2.47
C ALA A 122 6.63 -4.23 1.63
N ALA A 123 6.15 -3.01 1.89
CA ALA A 123 6.65 -1.80 1.23
C ALA A 123 8.15 -1.56 1.47
N SER A 124 8.69 -2.06 2.58
CA SER A 124 10.12 -2.02 2.89
C SER A 124 10.97 -2.81 1.88
N ARG A 125 10.41 -3.85 1.26
CA ARG A 125 11.11 -4.72 0.30
C ARG A 125 11.03 -4.20 -1.13
N ILE A 126 9.94 -3.50 -1.47
CA ILE A 126 9.68 -3.03 -2.82
C ILE A 126 9.30 -1.56 -2.79
N ASN A 127 10.27 -0.71 -3.06
CA ASN A 127 10.12 0.74 -3.14
C ASN A 127 10.99 1.29 -4.27
N THR A 128 10.82 2.56 -4.60
CA THR A 128 11.54 3.22 -5.71
C THR A 128 13.06 3.08 -5.60
N THR A 129 13.60 3.16 -4.40
CA THR A 129 15.05 3.04 -4.19
C THR A 129 15.55 1.63 -4.52
N PHE A 130 14.86 0.60 -4.04
CA PHE A 130 15.24 -0.80 -4.34
C PHE A 130 15.02 -1.14 -5.81
N ILE A 131 13.90 -0.72 -6.41
CA ILE A 131 13.64 -0.92 -7.84
C ILE A 131 14.74 -0.30 -8.69
N THR A 132 15.24 0.88 -8.32
CA THR A 132 16.28 1.57 -9.08
C THR A 132 17.65 0.96 -8.87
N LYS A 133 18.02 0.62 -7.62
CA LYS A 133 19.36 0.13 -7.28
C LYS A 133 19.54 -1.37 -7.55
N ASN A 134 18.51 -2.17 -7.29
CA ASN A 134 18.56 -3.63 -7.33
C ASN A 134 17.31 -4.23 -8.01
N PRO A 135 17.03 -3.92 -9.28
CA PRO A 135 15.79 -4.35 -9.97
C PRO A 135 15.65 -5.87 -10.02
N THR A 136 16.76 -6.60 -10.20
CA THR A 136 16.74 -8.07 -10.22
C THR A 136 16.34 -8.65 -8.87
N SER A 137 16.82 -8.09 -7.77
CA SER A 137 16.45 -8.54 -6.43
C SER A 137 14.96 -8.32 -6.16
N VAL A 138 14.41 -7.18 -6.58
CA VAL A 138 12.97 -6.89 -6.44
C VAL A 138 12.14 -7.85 -7.27
N LYS A 139 12.56 -8.16 -8.50
CA LYS A 139 11.88 -9.14 -9.34
C LYS A 139 11.90 -10.54 -8.70
N ASN A 140 13.03 -10.96 -8.18
CA ASN A 140 13.14 -12.25 -7.50
C ASN A 140 12.26 -12.31 -6.26
N GLU A 141 12.22 -11.24 -5.46
CA GLU A 141 11.33 -11.13 -4.29
C GLU A 141 9.85 -11.33 -4.68
N LEU A 142 9.40 -10.69 -5.77
CA LEU A 142 8.05 -10.88 -6.28
C LEU A 142 7.81 -12.32 -6.73
N VAL A 143 8.72 -12.89 -7.51
CA VAL A 143 8.62 -14.27 -7.99
C VAL A 143 8.60 -15.24 -6.83
N ASP A 144 9.52 -15.12 -5.88
CA ASP A 144 9.59 -15.99 -4.71
C ASP A 144 8.29 -15.90 -3.89
N ARG A 145 7.75 -14.68 -3.76
CA ARG A 145 6.50 -14.46 -3.05
C ARG A 145 5.30 -15.10 -3.76
N PHE A 146 5.24 -15.02 -5.07
CA PHE A 146 4.16 -15.64 -5.85
C PHE A 146 4.28 -17.16 -5.88
N MET A 147 5.49 -17.69 -5.88
CA MET A 147 5.75 -19.13 -5.92
C MET A 147 5.68 -19.82 -4.55
N ALA A 148 5.87 -19.06 -3.46
CA ALA A 148 5.87 -19.60 -2.11
C ALA A 148 4.52 -20.20 -1.68
N ALA A 149 3.44 -19.81 -2.33
CA ALA A 149 2.10 -20.26 -1.98
C ALA A 149 1.73 -21.64 -2.54
N GLY A 150 2.50 -22.23 -3.45
CA GLY A 150 2.34 -23.60 -4.02
C GLY A 150 0.92 -24.00 -4.40
N ASP A 151 0.72 -24.47 -5.60
CA ASP A 151 -0.50 -25.06 -6.22
C ASP A 151 -1.88 -24.49 -5.77
N ASN A 152 -2.71 -25.16 -5.06
CA ASN A 152 -4.12 -24.79 -4.85
C ASN A 152 -4.40 -23.77 -3.74
N THR A 153 -3.40 -23.31 -3.02
CA THR A 153 -3.53 -22.33 -1.92
C THR A 153 -2.96 -20.96 -2.24
N THR A 154 -2.52 -20.75 -3.49
CA THR A 154 -1.93 -19.48 -3.93
C THR A 154 -2.98 -18.36 -3.83
N PRO A 155 -2.74 -17.30 -3.07
CA PRO A 155 -3.62 -16.16 -3.04
C PRO A 155 -3.86 -15.60 -4.43
N SER A 156 -5.11 -15.22 -4.72
CA SER A 156 -5.45 -14.64 -6.02
C SER A 156 -4.94 -13.21 -6.14
N PHE A 157 -4.86 -12.50 -5.01
CA PHE A 157 -4.49 -11.10 -4.96
C PHE A 157 -3.31 -10.84 -4.04
N TYR A 158 -2.38 -10.02 -4.53
CA TYR A 158 -1.28 -9.46 -3.76
C TYR A 158 -1.37 -7.95 -3.71
N PHE A 159 -1.35 -7.38 -2.52
CA PHE A 159 -1.41 -5.95 -2.29
C PHE A 159 -0.04 -5.41 -1.91
N LEU A 160 0.44 -4.44 -2.66
CA LEU A 160 1.69 -3.73 -2.41
C LEU A 160 1.40 -2.25 -2.19
N PRO A 161 1.48 -1.75 -0.96
CA PRO A 161 1.58 -0.32 -0.72
C PRO A 161 2.90 0.19 -1.28
N PHE A 162 2.82 1.15 -2.20
CA PHE A 162 3.99 1.68 -2.88
C PHE A 162 4.09 3.19 -2.69
N ASN A 163 5.26 3.64 -2.24
CA ASN A 163 5.61 5.05 -2.17
C ASN A 163 6.62 5.38 -3.26
N SER A 164 6.29 6.35 -4.10
CA SER A 164 7.15 6.78 -5.21
C SER A 164 8.41 7.50 -4.76
N GLY A 165 8.48 7.91 -3.49
CA GLY A 165 9.56 8.73 -2.96
C GLY A 165 9.51 10.20 -3.39
N ASN A 166 8.57 10.57 -4.25
CA ASN A 166 8.38 11.95 -4.72
C ASN A 166 7.14 12.55 -4.05
N GLY A 167 7.35 13.31 -2.97
CA GLY A 167 6.27 14.06 -2.31
C GLY A 167 5.35 13.24 -1.41
N GLY A 168 5.81 12.09 -0.91
CA GLY A 168 5.16 11.40 0.19
C GLY A 168 3.81 10.74 -0.11
N HIS A 169 3.52 10.47 -1.38
CA HIS A 169 2.23 9.90 -1.76
C HIS A 169 2.27 8.38 -1.83
N TRP A 170 1.36 7.73 -1.11
CA TRP A 170 1.14 6.30 -1.12
C TRP A 170 0.09 5.90 -2.14
N VAL A 171 0.39 4.87 -2.89
CA VAL A 171 -0.54 4.21 -3.82
C VAL A 171 -0.62 2.73 -3.48
N LEU A 172 -1.74 2.09 -3.82
CA LEU A 172 -1.87 0.66 -3.66
C LEU A 172 -1.83 -0.02 -5.02
N VAL A 173 -0.84 -0.88 -5.21
CA VAL A 173 -0.76 -1.77 -6.37
C VAL A 173 -1.38 -3.10 -5.98
N ALA A 174 -2.43 -3.52 -6.66
CA ALA A 174 -3.08 -4.80 -6.45
C ALA A 174 -2.86 -5.70 -7.68
N MET A 175 -2.25 -6.85 -7.46
CA MET A 175 -1.91 -7.81 -8.51
C MET A 175 -2.84 -9.01 -8.42
N ASP A 176 -3.64 -9.22 -9.46
CA ASP A 176 -4.51 -10.39 -9.62
C ASP A 176 -3.80 -11.42 -10.49
N LEU A 177 -3.18 -12.42 -9.84
CA LEU A 177 -2.42 -13.44 -10.56
C LEU A 177 -3.30 -14.37 -11.38
N SER A 178 -4.55 -14.56 -10.95
CA SER A 178 -5.47 -15.45 -11.67
C SER A 178 -5.89 -14.90 -13.03
N ARG A 179 -5.88 -13.56 -13.17
CA ARG A 179 -6.24 -12.85 -14.39
C ARG A 179 -5.05 -12.21 -15.10
N LEU A 180 -3.85 -12.31 -14.51
CA LEU A 180 -2.65 -11.58 -14.94
C LEU A 180 -2.92 -10.07 -15.10
N MET A 181 -3.57 -9.48 -14.09
CA MET A 181 -3.99 -8.09 -14.10
C MET A 181 -3.37 -7.34 -12.93
N VAL A 182 -2.98 -6.10 -13.19
CA VAL A 182 -2.52 -5.19 -12.16
C VAL A 182 -3.47 -4.01 -12.05
N TYR A 183 -3.94 -3.77 -10.86
CA TYR A 183 -4.79 -2.64 -10.52
C TYR A 183 -3.95 -1.60 -9.79
N TYR A 184 -4.06 -0.39 -10.24
CA TYR A 184 -3.40 0.75 -9.65
C TYR A 184 -4.44 1.66 -8.98
N LEU A 185 -4.38 1.74 -7.67
CA LEU A 185 -5.31 2.50 -6.86
C LEU A 185 -4.59 3.74 -6.32
N ASP A 186 -4.90 4.88 -6.92
CA ASP A 186 -4.35 6.18 -6.58
C ASP A 186 -5.48 7.11 -6.11
N SER A 187 -5.32 7.71 -4.93
CA SER A 187 -6.28 8.68 -4.40
C SER A 187 -6.15 10.05 -5.07
N LEU A 188 -5.02 10.32 -5.74
CA LEU A 188 -4.81 11.52 -6.52
C LEU A 188 -5.11 11.24 -8.00
N SER A 189 -5.51 12.30 -8.72
CA SER A 189 -5.69 12.20 -10.15
C SER A 189 -4.33 12.00 -10.84
N GLY A 190 -4.21 10.94 -11.62
CA GLY A 190 -3.00 10.63 -12.34
C GLY A 190 -3.12 9.34 -13.13
N ASP A 191 -2.08 8.99 -13.84
CA ASP A 191 -2.00 7.72 -14.51
C ASP A 191 -0.72 6.96 -14.13
N TRP A 192 -0.66 5.71 -14.55
CA TRP A 192 0.44 4.78 -14.31
C TRP A 192 1.80 5.28 -14.80
N SER A 193 1.82 6.23 -15.75
CA SER A 193 3.06 6.81 -16.27
C SER A 193 3.85 7.62 -15.24
N LYS A 194 3.19 8.06 -14.17
CA LYS A 194 3.86 8.74 -13.05
C LYS A 194 4.83 7.83 -12.27
N TYR A 195 4.70 6.52 -12.43
CA TYR A 195 5.49 5.53 -11.69
C TYR A 195 6.21 4.56 -12.63
N PRO A 196 7.08 5.08 -13.52
CA PRO A 196 7.67 4.29 -14.60
C PRO A 196 8.54 3.12 -14.10
N SER A 197 9.20 3.28 -12.95
CA SER A 197 10.01 2.22 -12.35
C SER A 197 9.16 1.05 -11.86
N MET A 198 8.05 1.35 -11.19
CA MET A 198 7.10 0.32 -10.73
C MET A 198 6.44 -0.37 -11.92
N LYS A 199 5.97 0.41 -12.90
CA LYS A 199 5.39 -0.14 -14.13
C LYS A 199 6.34 -1.14 -14.80
N LYS A 200 7.59 -0.74 -15.01
CA LYS A 200 8.60 -1.62 -15.60
C LYS A 200 8.85 -2.89 -14.78
N THR A 201 8.77 -2.80 -13.46
CA THR A 201 8.98 -3.96 -12.57
C THR A 201 7.82 -4.96 -12.66
N VAL A 202 6.60 -4.46 -12.78
CA VAL A 202 5.41 -5.30 -12.86
C VAL A 202 5.23 -5.90 -14.26
N ASP A 203 5.62 -5.17 -15.32
CA ASP A 203 5.53 -5.63 -16.71
C ASP A 203 6.67 -6.63 -17.09
N ALA A 204 7.67 -6.85 -16.23
CA ALA A 204 8.86 -7.69 -16.51
C ALA A 204 8.74 -9.12 -16.02
#